data_9723b7b25e0cc397fd754dcb14bb3539
#
_entry.id   9723b7b25e0cc397fd754dcb14bb3539
#
_cell.length_a   1.000
_cell.length_b   1.000
_cell.length_c   1.000
_cell.angle_alpha   90.00
_cell.angle_beta   90.00
_cell.angle_gamma   90.00
#
_symmetry.space_group_name_H-M   'P 1'
#
loop_
_entity.id
_entity.type
_entity.pdbx_description
1 polymer ?
#
loop_
_entity_poly.entity_id
_entity_poly.type
_entity_poly.pdbx_seq_one_letter_code
_entity_poly.pdbx_strand_id
1 'polypeptide(L)'
;MAWMGEAPMRPIWLDSAYRYLGVKEIPGAPTQPVIAGWLKRLKAWWADDETPWCGTFAAAVMQENGIAIPAEWYRAKGWLSWGSALSMPAAGCVVVFNRAGGGHVAIVVGKSADGRLVCIGGNQGNAVTVAPFDRSRVLGYRWPPAEPLPPVSALPLVASNGQSSNNEA
;
A
#
# COMPACT_ATOMS: atom_id res chain seq x y z
N MET A 1 14.15 11.31 35.79
CA MET A 1 13.61 11.75 34.49
C MET A 1 13.25 10.54 33.70
N ALA A 2 11.97 10.34 33.44
CA ALA A 2 11.55 9.23 32.58
C ALA A 2 12.03 9.51 31.14
N TRP A 3 12.85 8.62 30.62
CA TRP A 3 13.26 8.68 29.24
C TRP A 3 12.05 8.33 28.36
N MET A 4 11.50 9.35 27.72
CA MET A 4 10.47 9.11 26.71
C MET A 4 11.20 8.70 25.44
N GLY A 5 11.27 7.39 25.20
CA GLY A 5 11.78 6.88 23.95
C GLY A 5 11.05 7.53 22.79
N GLU A 6 11.79 8.00 21.80
CA GLU A 6 11.17 8.48 20.57
C GLU A 6 10.28 7.38 20.02
N ALA A 7 9.04 7.73 19.62
CA ALA A 7 8.19 6.81 18.88
C ALA A 7 8.96 6.32 17.65
N PRO A 8 8.91 5.00 17.31
CA PRO A 8 9.61 4.51 16.14
C PRO A 8 9.19 5.33 14.93
N MET A 9 10.16 5.92 14.25
CA MET A 9 9.91 6.73 13.06
C MET A 9 9.35 5.81 11.97
N ARG A 10 8.20 6.18 11.43
CA ARG A 10 7.63 5.50 10.27
C ARG A 10 8.51 5.75 9.05
N PRO A 11 8.63 4.78 8.14
CA PRO A 11 9.29 5.03 6.86
C PRO A 11 8.66 6.23 6.15
N ILE A 12 9.49 7.04 5.50
CA ILE A 12 9.04 8.27 4.83
C ILE A 12 7.97 8.00 3.76
N TRP A 13 8.06 6.87 3.06
CA TRP A 13 7.05 6.52 2.05
C TRP A 13 5.70 6.20 2.68
N LEU A 14 5.66 5.73 3.92
CA LEU A 14 4.39 5.53 4.63
C LEU A 14 3.73 6.86 4.95
N ASP A 15 4.50 7.87 5.36
CA ASP A 15 3.98 9.23 5.53
C ASP A 15 3.43 9.79 4.22
N SER A 16 4.13 9.56 3.12
CA SER A 16 3.64 9.94 1.78
C SER A 16 2.31 9.28 1.45
N ALA A 17 2.18 7.99 1.74
CA ALA A 17 0.92 7.26 1.52
C ALA A 17 -0.23 7.91 2.30
N TYR A 18 -0.01 8.25 3.56
CA TYR A 18 -1.03 8.88 4.40
C TYR A 18 -1.50 10.25 3.88
N ARG A 19 -0.64 11.01 3.19
CA ARG A 19 -1.03 12.29 2.60
C ARG A 19 -2.11 12.14 1.53
N TYR A 20 -2.28 10.96 0.97
CA TYR A 20 -3.27 10.70 -0.08
C TYR A 20 -4.57 10.09 0.44
N LEU A 21 -4.72 9.90 1.77
CA LEU A 21 -5.98 9.40 2.33
C LEU A 21 -7.16 10.20 1.81
N GLY A 22 -8.20 9.47 1.35
CA GLY A 22 -9.42 10.09 0.86
C GLY A 22 -9.42 10.42 -0.63
N VAL A 23 -8.29 10.27 -1.33
CA VAL A 23 -8.30 10.37 -2.80
C VAL A 23 -9.21 9.28 -3.34
N LYS A 24 -10.21 9.65 -4.13
CA LYS A 24 -11.30 8.79 -4.55
C LYS A 24 -11.55 8.91 -6.05
N GLU A 25 -11.86 7.77 -6.68
CA GLU A 25 -12.33 7.77 -8.07
C GLU A 25 -13.50 8.71 -8.27
N ILE A 26 -13.56 9.29 -9.46
CA ILE A 26 -14.73 10.06 -9.92
C ILE A 26 -15.38 9.23 -11.03
N PRO A 27 -16.60 8.70 -10.82
CA PRO A 27 -17.27 7.93 -11.87
C PRO A 27 -17.44 8.76 -13.13
N GLY A 28 -17.12 8.18 -14.28
CA GLY A 28 -17.17 8.85 -15.57
C GLY A 28 -15.97 9.75 -15.81
N ALA A 29 -16.11 10.70 -16.73
CA ALA A 29 -15.09 11.71 -17.03
C ALA A 29 -15.45 13.04 -16.38
N PRO A 30 -14.47 13.82 -15.86
CA PRO A 30 -13.02 13.62 -15.94
C PRO A 30 -12.47 12.66 -14.88
N THR A 31 -11.27 12.10 -15.15
CA THR A 31 -10.50 11.32 -14.20
C THR A 31 -10.14 12.17 -12.99
N GLN A 32 -10.11 11.55 -11.81
CA GLN A 32 -9.68 12.19 -10.57
C GLN A 32 -8.27 12.79 -10.76
N PRO A 33 -8.08 14.10 -10.51
CA PRO A 33 -6.83 14.79 -10.88
C PRO A 33 -5.55 14.23 -10.27
N VAL A 34 -5.60 13.75 -9.03
CA VAL A 34 -4.43 13.17 -8.36
C VAL A 34 -4.04 11.86 -9.03
N ILE A 35 -5.02 10.99 -9.29
CA ILE A 35 -4.79 9.71 -9.98
C ILE A 35 -4.28 9.97 -11.40
N ALA A 36 -4.85 10.91 -12.12
CA ALA A 36 -4.39 11.31 -13.44
C ALA A 36 -2.91 11.77 -13.40
N GLY A 37 -2.54 12.53 -12.39
CA GLY A 37 -1.16 12.97 -12.19
C GLY A 37 -0.20 11.82 -11.93
N TRP A 38 -0.60 10.82 -11.15
CA TRP A 38 0.19 9.61 -10.94
C TRP A 38 0.41 8.85 -12.24
N LEU A 39 -0.65 8.61 -12.99
CA LEU A 39 -0.58 7.88 -14.27
C LEU A 39 0.36 8.59 -15.24
N LYS A 40 0.30 9.91 -15.31
CA LYS A 40 1.19 10.69 -16.16
C LYS A 40 2.66 10.54 -15.76
N ARG A 41 2.98 10.68 -14.47
CA ARG A 41 4.35 10.54 -13.96
C ARG A 41 4.90 9.13 -14.14
N LEU A 42 4.03 8.12 -14.03
CA LEU A 42 4.38 6.71 -14.22
C LEU A 42 4.44 6.31 -15.69
N LYS A 43 4.07 7.22 -16.60
CA LYS A 43 4.01 6.98 -18.05
C LYS A 43 3.10 5.82 -18.40
N ALA A 44 1.95 5.75 -17.73
CA ALA A 44 0.92 4.76 -18.04
C ALA A 44 0.36 4.98 -19.43
N TRP A 45 -0.02 3.88 -20.10
CA TRP A 45 -0.64 3.96 -21.43
C TRP A 45 -2.16 4.18 -21.38
N TRP A 46 -2.72 4.30 -20.16
CA TRP A 46 -4.13 4.63 -19.92
C TRP A 46 -4.19 5.87 -19.03
N ALA A 47 -5.34 6.54 -19.01
CA ALA A 47 -5.49 7.80 -18.28
C ALA A 47 -6.74 7.86 -17.39
N ASP A 48 -7.54 6.76 -17.34
CA ASP A 48 -8.76 6.72 -16.54
C ASP A 48 -8.49 6.21 -15.12
N ASP A 49 -9.38 6.54 -14.18
CA ASP A 49 -9.34 6.06 -12.80
C ASP A 49 -10.29 4.88 -12.55
N GLU A 50 -10.93 4.36 -13.58
CA GLU A 50 -11.78 3.17 -13.48
C GLU A 50 -10.96 1.88 -13.64
N THR A 51 -9.82 1.93 -14.34
CA THR A 51 -8.85 0.83 -14.35
C THR A 51 -8.29 0.65 -12.94
N PRO A 52 -8.22 -0.60 -12.40
CA PRO A 52 -7.72 -0.83 -11.05
C PRO A 52 -6.37 -0.14 -10.79
N TRP A 53 -6.29 0.61 -9.70
CA TRP A 53 -5.16 1.51 -9.44
C TRP A 53 -4.44 1.28 -8.11
N CYS A 54 -4.58 0.09 -7.52
CA CYS A 54 -3.80 -0.25 -6.32
C CYS A 54 -2.29 -0.25 -6.59
N GLY A 55 -1.86 -0.82 -7.71
CA GLY A 55 -0.46 -0.77 -8.15
C GLY A 55 0.00 0.64 -8.49
N THR A 56 -0.87 1.43 -9.11
CA THR A 56 -0.60 2.84 -9.44
C THR A 56 -0.31 3.65 -8.17
N PHE A 57 -1.14 3.48 -7.13
CA PHE A 57 -0.93 4.16 -5.85
C PHE A 57 0.40 3.77 -5.22
N ALA A 58 0.67 2.47 -5.10
CA ALA A 58 1.92 1.99 -4.51
C ALA A 58 3.14 2.51 -5.28
N ALA A 59 3.09 2.48 -6.62
CA ALA A 59 4.17 2.98 -7.46
C ALA A 59 4.38 4.49 -7.32
N ALA A 60 3.30 5.26 -7.27
CA ALA A 60 3.38 6.71 -7.11
C ALA A 60 4.03 7.08 -5.78
N VAL A 61 3.63 6.41 -4.69
CA VAL A 61 4.21 6.63 -3.36
C VAL A 61 5.71 6.31 -3.36
N MET A 62 6.11 5.18 -3.92
CA MET A 62 7.52 4.79 -3.97
C MET A 62 8.34 5.74 -4.85
N GLN A 63 7.84 6.06 -6.03
CA GLN A 63 8.54 6.91 -6.99
C GLN A 63 8.79 8.32 -6.43
N GLU A 64 7.83 8.90 -5.73
CA GLU A 64 8.02 10.24 -5.16
C GLU A 64 9.03 10.29 -4.02
N ASN A 65 9.39 9.13 -3.47
CA ASN A 65 10.45 8.99 -2.47
C ASN A 65 11.77 8.48 -3.07
N GLY A 66 11.91 8.51 -4.38
CA GLY A 66 13.14 8.11 -5.06
C GLY A 66 13.39 6.60 -5.05
N ILE A 67 12.38 5.79 -4.78
CA ILE A 67 12.49 4.34 -4.71
C ILE A 67 12.13 3.74 -6.06
N ALA A 68 12.99 2.85 -6.59
CA ALA A 68 12.74 2.15 -7.84
C ALA A 68 11.47 1.29 -7.73
N ILE A 69 10.69 1.24 -8.79
CA ILE A 69 9.43 0.49 -8.85
C ILE A 69 9.58 -0.70 -9.80
N PRO A 70 8.76 -1.75 -9.64
CA PRO A 70 8.84 -2.90 -10.54
C PRO A 70 8.39 -2.53 -11.95
N ALA A 71 8.89 -3.24 -12.97
CA ALA A 71 8.51 -3.00 -14.36
C ALA A 71 6.99 -3.16 -14.57
N GLU A 72 6.38 -4.12 -13.89
CA GLU A 72 4.93 -4.33 -13.94
C GLU A 72 4.23 -3.72 -12.72
N TRP A 73 4.57 -2.50 -12.36
CA TRP A 73 4.00 -1.80 -11.21
C TRP A 73 2.47 -1.73 -11.22
N TYR A 74 1.86 -1.75 -12.38
CA TYR A 74 0.40 -1.69 -12.57
C TYR A 74 -0.33 -2.98 -12.20
N ARG A 75 0.40 -4.08 -12.01
CA ARG A 75 -0.14 -5.36 -11.56
C ARG A 75 0.22 -5.60 -10.10
N ALA A 76 -0.77 -5.94 -9.28
CA ALA A 76 -0.50 -6.24 -7.87
C ALA A 76 0.56 -7.33 -7.72
N LYS A 77 0.44 -8.43 -8.46
CA LYS A 77 1.39 -9.56 -8.39
C LYS A 77 2.77 -9.22 -8.98
N GLY A 78 2.90 -8.16 -9.77
CA GLY A 78 4.19 -7.65 -10.23
C GLY A 78 5.11 -7.23 -9.10
N TRP A 79 4.53 -6.87 -7.95
CA TRP A 79 5.29 -6.46 -6.77
C TRP A 79 5.97 -7.63 -6.05
N LEU A 80 5.60 -8.88 -6.36
CA LEU A 80 6.25 -10.06 -5.76
C LEU A 80 7.70 -10.26 -6.23
N SER A 81 8.13 -9.62 -7.30
CA SER A 81 9.53 -9.64 -7.77
C SER A 81 10.31 -8.40 -7.37
N TRP A 82 9.72 -7.50 -6.57
CA TRP A 82 10.31 -6.22 -6.18
C TRP A 82 10.94 -6.28 -4.78
N GLY A 83 12.06 -5.58 -4.61
CA GLY A 83 12.68 -5.39 -3.31
C GLY A 83 13.16 -6.68 -2.63
N SER A 84 13.18 -6.64 -1.31
CA SER A 84 13.60 -7.77 -0.48
C SER A 84 12.39 -8.48 0.10
N ALA A 85 12.33 -9.81 -0.01
CA ALA A 85 11.28 -10.60 0.62
C ALA A 85 11.43 -10.58 2.14
N LEU A 86 10.33 -10.35 2.84
CA LEU A 86 10.27 -10.46 4.30
C LEU A 86 9.46 -11.69 4.67
N SER A 87 9.91 -12.43 5.69
CA SER A 87 9.14 -13.57 6.23
C SER A 87 8.01 -13.11 7.16
N MET A 88 8.14 -11.90 7.74
CA MET A 88 7.17 -11.31 8.65
C MET A 88 6.86 -9.89 8.20
N PRO A 89 5.63 -9.40 8.39
CA PRO A 89 5.30 -8.03 8.03
C PRO A 89 5.98 -7.03 8.96
N ALA A 90 6.30 -5.87 8.41
CA ALA A 90 6.78 -4.72 9.15
C ALA A 90 6.01 -3.48 8.66
N ALA A 91 5.81 -2.49 9.55
CA ALA A 91 5.16 -1.26 9.15
C ALA A 91 5.94 -0.59 8.02
N GLY A 92 5.25 -0.27 6.94
CA GLY A 92 5.85 0.27 5.73
C GLY A 92 6.20 -0.76 4.66
N CYS A 93 6.14 -2.06 4.95
CA CYS A 93 6.37 -3.07 3.91
C CYS A 93 5.18 -3.11 2.93
N VAL A 94 5.49 -3.47 1.69
CA VAL A 94 4.46 -3.77 0.70
C VAL A 94 3.96 -5.18 0.93
N VAL A 95 2.66 -5.37 0.84
CA VAL A 95 2.02 -6.68 0.92
C VAL A 95 1.19 -6.92 -0.34
N VAL A 96 1.27 -8.14 -0.86
CA VAL A 96 0.47 -8.58 -2.00
C VAL A 96 -0.51 -9.63 -1.51
N PHE A 97 -1.78 -9.41 -1.81
CA PHE A 97 -2.87 -10.31 -1.47
C PHE A 97 -3.39 -11.02 -2.71
N ASN A 98 -3.82 -12.26 -2.51
CA ASN A 98 -4.61 -12.96 -3.52
C ASN A 98 -6.04 -12.41 -3.52
N ARG A 99 -6.63 -12.29 -4.70
CA ARG A 99 -8.00 -11.85 -4.91
C ARG A 99 -8.59 -12.64 -6.07
N ALA A 100 -9.92 -12.86 -6.06
CA ALA A 100 -10.59 -13.49 -7.18
C ALA A 100 -10.31 -12.71 -8.48
N GLY A 101 -9.75 -13.39 -9.48
CA GLY A 101 -9.39 -12.79 -10.75
C GLY A 101 -8.11 -11.97 -10.77
N GLY A 102 -7.31 -11.97 -9.70
CA GLY A 102 -6.07 -11.18 -9.68
C GLY A 102 -5.44 -11.08 -8.31
N GLY A 103 -5.00 -9.88 -7.95
CA GLY A 103 -4.38 -9.59 -6.68
C GLY A 103 -4.64 -8.15 -6.23
N HIS A 104 -4.23 -7.86 -5.02
CA HIS A 104 -4.25 -6.52 -4.46
C HIS A 104 -2.88 -6.22 -3.84
N VAL A 105 -2.40 -5.01 -3.98
CA VAL A 105 -1.15 -4.54 -3.38
C VAL A 105 -1.44 -3.34 -2.48
N ALA A 106 -0.84 -3.35 -1.29
CA ALA A 106 -1.01 -2.29 -0.30
C ALA A 106 0.25 -2.14 0.55
N ILE A 107 0.26 -1.17 1.44
CA ILE A 107 1.37 -0.92 2.37
C ILE A 107 0.87 -1.19 3.78
N VAL A 108 1.59 -2.04 4.52
CA VAL A 108 1.22 -2.39 5.89
C VAL A 108 1.45 -1.19 6.81
N VAL A 109 0.43 -0.85 7.60
CA VAL A 109 0.55 0.19 8.63
C VAL A 109 0.59 -0.39 10.04
N GLY A 110 0.04 -1.59 10.24
CA GLY A 110 0.02 -2.23 11.54
C GLY A 110 -0.88 -3.46 11.57
N LYS A 111 -1.40 -3.77 12.75
CA LYS A 111 -2.36 -4.86 12.94
C LYS A 111 -3.56 -4.37 13.75
N SER A 112 -4.70 -5.02 13.54
CA SER A 112 -5.89 -4.82 14.37
C SER A 112 -5.81 -5.64 15.66
N ALA A 113 -6.71 -5.36 16.60
CA ALA A 113 -6.76 -6.08 17.87
C ALA A 113 -6.99 -7.59 17.70
N ASP A 114 -7.69 -7.99 16.63
CA ASP A 114 -7.94 -9.40 16.30
C ASP A 114 -6.84 -10.04 15.43
N GLY A 115 -5.73 -9.33 15.20
CA GLY A 115 -4.56 -9.87 14.51
C GLY A 115 -4.58 -9.76 12.99
N ARG A 116 -5.59 -9.12 12.38
CA ARG A 116 -5.60 -8.86 10.95
C ARG A 116 -4.57 -7.79 10.59
N LEU A 117 -4.07 -7.82 9.36
CA LEU A 117 -3.22 -6.75 8.85
C LEU A 117 -4.06 -5.50 8.58
N VAL A 118 -3.55 -4.36 9.01
CA VAL A 118 -4.14 -3.07 8.65
C VAL A 118 -3.23 -2.43 7.61
N CYS A 119 -3.80 -2.09 6.46
CA CYS A 119 -3.04 -1.62 5.31
C CYS A 119 -3.64 -0.35 4.71
N ILE A 120 -2.76 0.55 4.27
CA ILE A 120 -3.15 1.67 3.43
C ILE A 120 -2.94 1.27 1.97
N GLY A 121 -3.93 1.51 1.15
CA GLY A 121 -3.85 1.15 -0.26
C GLY A 121 -4.78 1.96 -1.12
N GLY A 122 -4.48 2.00 -2.42
CA GLY A 122 -5.33 2.58 -3.43
C GLY A 122 -6.41 1.60 -3.87
N ASN A 123 -7.52 2.14 -4.33
CA ASN A 123 -8.63 1.35 -4.85
C ASN A 123 -9.23 0.38 -3.81
N GLN A 124 -9.20 0.77 -2.55
CA GLN A 124 -9.87 0.10 -1.45
C GLN A 124 -11.19 0.84 -1.20
N GLY A 125 -12.31 0.27 -1.70
CA GLY A 125 -13.56 1.01 -1.77
C GLY A 125 -13.49 2.18 -2.75
N ASN A 126 -12.75 2.02 -3.84
CA ASN A 126 -12.52 3.02 -4.89
C ASN A 126 -11.82 4.30 -4.38
N ALA A 127 -11.08 4.19 -3.31
CA ALA A 127 -10.37 5.30 -2.67
C ALA A 127 -9.06 4.84 -2.04
N VAL A 128 -8.23 5.80 -1.65
CA VAL A 128 -7.12 5.53 -0.75
C VAL A 128 -7.68 5.47 0.67
N THR A 129 -7.62 4.30 1.27
CA THR A 129 -8.15 4.05 2.62
C THR A 129 -7.20 3.19 3.44
N VAL A 130 -7.42 3.19 4.75
CA VAL A 130 -6.80 2.24 5.68
C VAL A 130 -7.86 1.21 6.05
N ALA A 131 -7.55 -0.07 5.83
CA ALA A 131 -8.52 -1.15 6.02
C ALA A 131 -7.84 -2.42 6.54
N PRO A 132 -8.58 -3.27 7.29
CA PRO A 132 -8.07 -4.56 7.74
C PRO A 132 -8.21 -5.64 6.67
N PHE A 133 -7.25 -6.57 6.66
CA PHE A 133 -7.19 -7.67 5.70
C PHE A 133 -6.85 -8.98 6.41
N ASP A 134 -7.49 -10.07 6.00
CA ASP A 134 -7.17 -11.39 6.50
C ASP A 134 -5.79 -11.84 6.03
N ARG A 135 -4.95 -12.30 6.95
CA ARG A 135 -3.60 -12.77 6.64
C ARG A 135 -3.57 -14.01 5.73
N SER A 136 -4.66 -14.77 5.70
CA SER A 136 -4.77 -15.94 4.83
C SER A 136 -4.70 -15.60 3.34
N ARG A 137 -4.94 -14.34 2.99
CA ARG A 137 -4.87 -13.87 1.59
C ARG A 137 -3.46 -13.45 1.18
N VAL A 138 -2.51 -13.36 2.10
CA VAL A 138 -1.15 -12.85 1.82
C VAL A 138 -0.41 -13.79 0.92
N LEU A 139 0.16 -13.26 -0.18
CA LEU A 139 1.08 -13.97 -1.06
C LEU A 139 2.54 -13.67 -0.73
N GLY A 140 2.84 -12.51 -0.19
CA GLY A 140 4.19 -12.16 0.21
C GLY A 140 4.29 -10.73 0.73
N TYR A 141 5.37 -10.48 1.47
CA TYR A 141 5.76 -9.17 1.96
C TYR A 141 7.05 -8.76 1.27
N ARG A 142 7.18 -7.49 0.91
CA ARG A 142 8.37 -6.95 0.25
C ARG A 142 8.80 -5.64 0.90
N TRP A 143 10.10 -5.49 1.06
CA TRP A 143 10.71 -4.25 1.56
C TRP A 143 11.36 -3.50 0.39
N PRO A 144 11.29 -2.16 0.38
CA PRO A 144 11.83 -1.40 -0.75
C PRO A 144 13.29 -1.70 -1.03
N PRO A 145 13.68 -1.78 -2.31
CA PRO A 145 15.08 -2.02 -2.68
C PRO A 145 15.97 -0.88 -2.20
N ALA A 146 17.21 -1.20 -1.84
CA ALA A 146 18.23 -0.27 -1.37
C ALA A 146 17.91 0.44 -0.04
N GLU A 147 16.80 0.12 0.60
CA GLU A 147 16.49 0.61 1.94
C GLU A 147 16.99 -0.37 3.01
N PRO A 148 17.54 0.13 4.13
CA PRO A 148 17.92 -0.76 5.23
C PRO A 148 16.73 -1.60 5.67
N LEU A 149 16.96 -2.90 5.92
CA LEU A 149 15.90 -3.80 6.37
C LEU A 149 15.31 -3.28 7.69
N PRO A 150 14.01 -3.46 7.91
CA PRO A 150 13.38 -2.99 9.14
C PRO A 150 13.87 -3.84 10.33
N PRO A 151 13.96 -3.23 11.53
CA PRO A 151 14.24 -4.01 12.71
C PRO A 151 13.10 -5.00 12.98
N VAL A 152 13.43 -6.16 13.56
CA VAL A 152 12.42 -7.11 14.00
C VAL A 152 11.68 -6.48 15.17
N SER A 153 10.41 -6.13 14.95
CA SER A 153 9.55 -5.53 15.97
C SER A 153 8.10 -5.93 15.74
N ALA A 154 7.30 -5.87 16.79
CA ALA A 154 5.87 -6.10 16.67
C ALA A 154 5.23 -5.00 15.83
N LEU A 155 4.23 -5.36 15.02
CA LEU A 155 3.42 -4.38 14.31
C LEU A 155 2.68 -3.47 15.31
N PRO A 156 2.62 -2.17 15.03
CA PRO A 156 1.81 -1.28 15.86
C PRO A 156 0.33 -1.66 15.81
N LEU A 157 -0.37 -1.51 16.92
CA LEU A 157 -1.80 -1.71 16.98
C LEU A 157 -2.51 -0.51 16.36
N VAL A 158 -3.38 -0.76 15.40
CA VAL A 158 -4.11 0.28 14.67
C VAL A 158 -5.61 0.00 14.79
N ALA A 159 -6.39 1.03 15.12
CA ALA A 159 -7.84 0.91 15.18
C ALA A 159 -8.41 0.58 13.81
N SER A 160 -9.39 -0.31 13.75
CA SER A 160 -10.11 -0.65 12.54
C SER A 160 -11.61 -0.72 12.83
N ASN A 161 -12.44 -0.68 11.79
CA ASN A 161 -13.88 -0.78 11.92
C ASN A 161 -14.37 -2.23 12.12
N GLY A 162 -13.47 -3.18 12.28
CA GLY A 162 -13.81 -4.58 12.52
C GLY A 162 -14.16 -5.41 11.30
N GLN A 163 -14.29 -4.83 10.13
CA GLN A 163 -14.58 -5.56 8.88
C GLN A 163 -13.36 -5.68 8.01
N SER A 164 -13.12 -6.89 7.49
CA SER A 164 -12.09 -7.09 6.46
C SER A 164 -12.47 -6.39 5.17
N SER A 165 -11.49 -5.82 4.50
CA SER A 165 -11.72 -5.27 3.17
C SER A 165 -11.92 -6.39 2.16
N ASN A 166 -13.02 -6.33 1.42
CA ASN A 166 -13.32 -7.20 0.28
C ASN A 166 -13.59 -6.38 -0.99
N ASN A 167 -13.43 -5.07 -0.90
CA ASN A 167 -13.81 -4.15 -1.96
C ASN A 167 -12.57 -3.49 -2.57
N GLU A 168 -11.68 -4.33 -3.08
CA GLU A 168 -10.57 -3.90 -3.93
C GLU A 168 -10.94 -4.17 -5.38
N ALA A 169 -11.06 -3.15 -6.14
CA ALA A 169 -11.40 -3.29 -7.55
C ALA A 169 -10.23 -3.79 -8.41
#